data_7b91546473828436a396abcc902e3f1a
#
_entry.id   7b91546473828436a396abcc902e3f1a
#
_cell.length_a   1.000
_cell.length_b   1.000
_cell.length_c   1.000
_cell.angle_alpha   90.00
_cell.angle_beta   90.00
_cell.angle_gamma   90.00
#
_symmetry.space_group_name_H-M   'P 1'
#
loop_
_entity.id
_entity.type
_entity.pdbx_description
1 polymer ?
#
loop_
_entity_poly.entity_id
_entity_poly.type
_entity_poly.pdbx_seq_one_letter_code
_entity_poly.pdbx_strand_id
1 'polypeptide(L)'
;YEMQRSLVGSEMCIRDRNKGDFNMAKELVAMLLAGGQGSRLYALTQKLAKPAVPFGGKYRIIDFPLSNCVNSGIDTVGILTQYQPFVLNEYIGNGQPWDLDRLYGGVHVLPPYQKASGSDWYKGTANAIYQNIAFIERYDPEYVIILSGDQICKQDYSDFLKFHKEKNAEFSVAVMEVPWEDASRFGLMVADDDDKITEFQEKPKNPKSNLASMGIYIFNWDILKKYLIEDENDPDSENDFGNNIIPNLLRDGRRMYAYHFNGYWKDVGTIPALWEANMEVLDPEHSGINLFDENWKIYSRNSGHTGHFIGNSAEVTDSMITDGCVVKGTVKHSILFGGVVVEEGAVVEDAVVMGDTVIKRGAKVTHCIVAEGVTVGCDAVIGEKPVEDVTGDVATIAPGVTIGDRAVIGPKAMVYNDVEEGQEQC
;
A
#
# COMPACT_ATOMS: atom_id res chain seq x y z
N TYR A 1 40.10 8.62 32.99
CA TYR A 1 39.81 7.46 33.90
C TYR A 1 38.29 7.13 33.93
N GLU A 2 37.53 7.42 32.86
CA GLU A 2 36.10 7.11 32.78
C GLU A 2 35.67 6.43 31.46
N MET A 3 36.57 5.73 30.77
CA MET A 3 36.27 5.04 29.52
C MET A 3 36.31 3.52 29.58
N GLN A 4 36.18 2.93 30.76
CA GLN A 4 36.23 1.44 30.94
C GLN A 4 34.95 0.79 31.47
N ARG A 5 33.81 1.49 31.53
CA ARG A 5 32.54 0.90 31.98
C ARG A 5 31.49 0.63 30.91
N SER A 6 31.78 0.94 29.65
CA SER A 6 30.83 0.75 28.53
C SER A 6 31.01 -0.55 27.73
N LEU A 7 32.05 -1.35 28.04
CA LEU A 7 32.35 -2.56 27.26
C LEU A 7 31.88 -3.89 27.92
N VAL A 8 31.26 -3.84 29.09
CA VAL A 8 30.84 -5.07 29.81
C VAL A 8 29.45 -5.54 29.35
N GLY A 9 28.66 -4.72 28.70
CA GLY A 9 27.32 -5.08 28.19
C GLY A 9 27.34 -5.83 26.83
N SER A 10 28.38 -5.66 26.03
CA SER A 10 28.47 -6.29 24.71
C SER A 10 29.10 -7.71 24.73
N GLU A 11 29.84 -8.06 25.74
CA GLU A 11 30.44 -9.40 25.84
C GLU A 11 29.46 -10.47 26.34
N MET A 12 28.40 -10.11 27.04
CA MET A 12 27.43 -11.08 27.54
C MET A 12 26.49 -11.62 26.45
N CYS A 13 26.34 -10.91 25.33
CA CYS A 13 25.55 -11.38 24.18
C CYS A 13 26.31 -12.33 23.24
N ILE A 14 27.63 -12.48 23.40
CA ILE A 14 28.46 -13.28 22.49
C ILE A 14 28.75 -14.69 23.04
N ARG A 15 28.57 -14.93 24.34
CA ARG A 15 28.98 -16.20 24.99
C ARG A 15 28.00 -17.36 24.87
N ASP A 16 26.75 -17.13 24.54
CA ASP A 16 25.73 -18.20 24.40
C ASP A 16 25.49 -18.70 22.97
N ARG A 17 26.35 -18.33 22.02
CA ARG A 17 26.31 -18.96 20.69
C ARG A 17 27.01 -20.31 20.73
N ASN A 18 26.25 -21.36 21.03
CA ASN A 18 26.65 -22.70 20.74
C ASN A 18 27.07 -22.86 19.28
N LYS A 19 28.25 -23.37 19.04
CA LYS A 19 28.80 -23.67 17.73
C LYS A 19 27.89 -24.71 17.04
N GLY A 20 27.13 -24.32 16.06
CA GLY A 20 26.51 -25.28 15.16
C GLY A 20 25.21 -24.86 14.50
N ASP A 21 24.31 -24.22 15.21
CA ASP A 21 23.02 -23.80 14.62
C ASP A 21 22.91 -22.27 14.62
N PHE A 22 23.01 -21.66 13.44
CA PHE A 22 22.51 -20.30 13.26
C PHE A 22 20.99 -20.36 13.43
N ASN A 23 20.52 -20.21 14.68
CA ASN A 23 19.10 -20.14 14.95
C ASN A 23 18.54 -18.89 14.28
N MET A 24 17.93 -19.05 13.11
CA MET A 24 17.23 -18.00 12.38
C MET A 24 15.79 -17.84 12.89
N ALA A 25 15.44 -18.51 13.99
CA ALA A 25 14.09 -18.46 14.54
C ALA A 25 13.66 -17.02 14.80
N LYS A 26 12.48 -16.69 14.33
CA LYS A 26 11.82 -15.40 14.48
C LYS A 26 10.51 -15.61 15.23
N GLU A 27 10.13 -14.68 16.09
CA GLU A 27 8.81 -14.76 16.72
C GLU A 27 7.69 -14.54 15.70
N LEU A 28 7.88 -13.58 14.81
CA LEU A 28 6.91 -13.15 13.81
C LEU A 28 7.57 -12.97 12.45
N VAL A 29 6.97 -13.53 11.40
CA VAL A 29 7.35 -13.33 9.99
C VAL A 29 6.19 -12.66 9.26
N ALA A 30 6.48 -11.64 8.46
CA ALA A 30 5.47 -10.98 7.64
C ALA A 30 5.43 -11.56 6.22
N MET A 31 4.20 -11.77 5.74
CA MET A 31 3.92 -12.16 4.36
C MET A 31 3.02 -11.11 3.72
N LEU A 32 3.58 -10.33 2.80
CA LEU A 32 2.92 -9.19 2.17
C LEU A 32 2.37 -9.58 0.79
N LEU A 33 1.05 -9.58 0.66
CA LEU A 33 0.35 -9.87 -0.58
C LEU A 33 0.40 -8.64 -1.51
N ALA A 34 1.25 -8.68 -2.52
CA ALA A 34 1.51 -7.60 -3.47
C ALA A 34 1.24 -7.99 -4.93
N GLY A 35 0.46 -9.06 -5.17
CA GLY A 35 0.18 -9.62 -6.49
C GLY A 35 -1.08 -9.10 -7.18
N GLY A 36 -1.84 -8.20 -6.58
CA GLY A 36 -3.10 -7.70 -7.10
C GLY A 36 -2.97 -6.88 -8.39
N GLN A 37 -3.85 -7.14 -9.37
CA GLN A 37 -3.85 -6.46 -10.66
C GLN A 37 -4.25 -4.98 -10.59
N GLY A 38 -5.07 -4.57 -9.59
CA GLY A 38 -5.51 -3.18 -9.44
C GLY A 38 -6.37 -2.68 -10.60
N SER A 39 -7.17 -3.55 -11.22
CA SER A 39 -7.96 -3.25 -12.44
C SER A 39 -8.86 -2.02 -12.33
N ARG A 40 -9.32 -1.67 -11.13
CA ARG A 40 -10.15 -0.49 -10.86
C ARG A 40 -9.39 0.86 -10.83
N LEU A 41 -8.05 0.83 -10.93
CA LEU A 41 -7.20 2.02 -11.13
C LEU A 41 -6.89 2.27 -12.62
N TYR A 42 -7.45 1.45 -13.50
CA TYR A 42 -7.46 1.63 -14.96
C TYR A 42 -6.13 2.11 -15.56
N ALA A 43 -6.07 3.38 -15.97
CA ALA A 43 -4.93 3.98 -16.65
C ALA A 43 -3.62 3.91 -15.82
N LEU A 44 -3.72 3.97 -14.49
CA LEU A 44 -2.55 3.98 -13.60
C LEU A 44 -1.90 2.60 -13.44
N THR A 45 -2.65 1.51 -13.66
CA THR A 45 -2.17 0.14 -13.43
C THR A 45 -2.02 -0.71 -14.68
N GLN A 46 -2.03 -0.11 -15.87
CA GLN A 46 -1.77 -0.84 -17.12
C GLN A 46 -0.41 -1.54 -17.15
N LYS A 47 0.63 -0.87 -16.65
CA LYS A 47 2.02 -1.33 -16.65
C LYS A 47 2.62 -1.42 -15.24
N LEU A 48 1.80 -1.23 -14.23
CA LEU A 48 2.23 -1.09 -12.84
C LEU A 48 1.34 -1.92 -11.92
N ALA A 49 1.94 -2.67 -11.01
CA ALA A 49 1.20 -3.33 -9.94
C ALA A 49 0.63 -2.29 -8.97
N LYS A 50 -0.58 -2.51 -8.41
CA LYS A 50 -1.23 -1.57 -7.48
C LYS A 50 -0.32 -1.13 -6.31
N PRO A 51 0.46 -2.02 -5.66
CA PRO A 51 1.37 -1.61 -4.58
C PRO A 51 2.47 -0.62 -4.99
N ALA A 52 2.78 -0.54 -6.29
CA ALA A 52 3.79 0.38 -6.82
C ALA A 52 3.23 1.74 -7.23
N VAL A 53 1.91 1.98 -7.12
CA VAL A 53 1.28 3.27 -7.46
C VAL A 53 1.81 4.36 -6.52
N PRO A 54 2.20 5.54 -7.05
CA PRO A 54 2.66 6.67 -6.26
C PRO A 54 1.57 7.23 -5.33
N PHE A 55 1.98 7.67 -4.12
CA PHE A 55 1.11 8.22 -3.10
C PHE A 55 1.82 9.29 -2.26
N GLY A 56 1.10 10.36 -1.86
CA GLY A 56 1.57 11.35 -0.89
C GLY A 56 2.84 12.10 -1.30
N GLY A 57 3.02 12.35 -2.59
CA GLY A 57 4.11 13.14 -3.16
C GLY A 57 5.45 12.42 -3.29
N LYS A 58 5.77 11.48 -2.41
CA LYS A 58 7.09 10.84 -2.33
C LYS A 58 7.02 9.33 -2.32
N TYR A 59 5.94 8.76 -1.78
CA TYR A 59 5.82 7.35 -1.45
C TYR A 59 5.18 6.55 -2.59
N ARG A 60 5.23 5.22 -2.44
CA ARG A 60 4.35 4.27 -3.12
C ARG A 60 3.51 3.54 -2.08
N ILE A 61 2.39 2.97 -2.46
CA ILE A 61 1.47 2.29 -1.51
C ILE A 61 2.22 1.25 -0.66
N ILE A 62 3.16 0.50 -1.26
CA ILE A 62 3.94 -0.55 -0.58
C ILE A 62 4.84 -0.02 0.55
N ASP A 63 5.18 1.27 0.55
CA ASP A 63 6.03 1.86 1.58
C ASP A 63 5.37 1.81 2.96
N PHE A 64 4.05 1.88 3.01
CA PHE A 64 3.29 1.87 4.25
C PHE A 64 3.40 0.54 5.00
N PRO A 65 3.01 -0.63 4.42
CA PRO A 65 3.15 -1.89 5.13
C PRO A 65 4.61 -2.25 5.42
N LEU A 66 5.58 -1.91 4.56
CA LEU A 66 7.00 -2.14 4.83
C LEU A 66 7.50 -1.28 6.00
N SER A 67 7.12 0.00 6.05
CA SER A 67 7.46 0.90 7.15
C SER A 67 6.79 0.47 8.46
N ASN A 68 5.53 0.05 8.41
CA ASN A 68 4.85 -0.50 9.57
C ASN A 68 5.56 -1.75 10.11
N CYS A 69 6.03 -2.66 9.22
CA CYS A 69 6.84 -3.81 9.65
C CYS A 69 8.08 -3.38 10.45
N VAL A 70 8.88 -2.48 9.88
CA VAL A 70 10.13 -2.03 10.51
C VAL A 70 9.87 -1.29 11.82
N ASN A 71 8.90 -0.36 11.83
CA ASN A 71 8.53 0.39 13.03
C ASN A 71 8.00 -0.53 14.14
N SER A 72 7.38 -1.66 13.78
CA SER A 72 6.90 -2.70 14.71
C SER A 72 7.96 -3.74 15.08
N GLY A 73 9.21 -3.57 14.64
CA GLY A 73 10.31 -4.51 14.91
C GLY A 73 10.31 -5.80 14.09
N ILE A 74 9.46 -5.90 13.05
CA ILE A 74 9.44 -7.04 12.13
C ILE A 74 10.53 -6.85 11.08
N ASP A 75 11.52 -7.72 11.10
CA ASP A 75 12.71 -7.63 10.27
C ASP A 75 12.78 -8.68 9.14
N THR A 76 11.74 -9.48 8.97
CA THR A 76 11.68 -10.55 7.97
C THR A 76 10.36 -10.48 7.23
N VAL A 77 10.41 -10.12 5.95
CA VAL A 77 9.22 -9.87 5.13
C VAL A 77 9.32 -10.62 3.81
N GLY A 78 8.37 -11.51 3.53
CA GLY A 78 8.19 -12.12 2.21
C GLY A 78 7.16 -11.33 1.41
N ILE A 79 7.52 -10.80 0.25
CA ILE A 79 6.63 -10.05 -0.64
C ILE A 79 6.21 -10.92 -1.81
N LEU A 80 4.92 -11.26 -1.87
CA LEU A 80 4.36 -12.13 -2.91
C LEU A 80 3.91 -11.29 -4.10
N THR A 81 4.68 -11.35 -5.20
CA THR A 81 4.44 -10.58 -6.41
C THR A 81 3.98 -11.49 -7.55
N GLN A 82 3.09 -11.02 -8.40
CA GLN A 82 2.61 -11.79 -9.55
C GLN A 82 2.34 -10.92 -10.77
N TYR A 83 1.46 -9.93 -10.64
CA TYR A 83 1.08 -9.04 -11.75
C TYR A 83 2.08 -7.90 -11.90
N GLN A 84 2.53 -7.64 -13.16
CA GLN A 84 3.46 -6.55 -13.50
C GLN A 84 4.61 -6.35 -12.48
N PRO A 85 5.38 -7.42 -12.16
CA PRO A 85 6.28 -7.39 -11.00
C PRO A 85 7.54 -6.56 -11.23
N PHE A 86 7.89 -6.22 -12.47
CA PHE A 86 9.20 -5.65 -12.82
C PHE A 86 9.47 -4.34 -12.06
N VAL A 87 8.58 -3.34 -12.20
CA VAL A 87 8.75 -2.03 -11.55
C VAL A 87 8.70 -2.14 -10.03
N LEU A 88 7.79 -2.98 -9.52
CA LEU A 88 7.67 -3.21 -8.07
C LEU A 88 8.93 -3.87 -7.51
N ASN A 89 9.45 -4.91 -8.17
CA ASN A 89 10.67 -5.61 -7.73
C ASN A 89 11.91 -4.70 -7.79
N GLU A 90 12.02 -3.88 -8.85
CA GLU A 90 13.08 -2.88 -8.98
C GLU A 90 13.00 -1.83 -7.86
N TYR A 91 11.77 -1.39 -7.52
CA TYR A 91 11.54 -0.42 -6.45
C TYR A 91 11.92 -0.98 -5.08
N ILE A 92 11.51 -2.20 -4.76
CA ILE A 92 11.84 -2.89 -3.50
C ILE A 92 13.35 -3.10 -3.40
N GLY A 93 13.99 -3.56 -4.49
CA GLY A 93 15.42 -3.88 -4.51
C GLY A 93 15.78 -4.89 -3.43
N ASN A 94 16.78 -4.55 -2.62
CA ASN A 94 17.21 -5.37 -1.47
C ASN A 94 16.58 -4.92 -0.12
N GLY A 95 15.67 -3.92 -0.12
CA GLY A 95 15.02 -3.44 1.09
C GLY A 95 15.77 -2.37 1.88
N GLN A 96 16.90 -1.87 1.38
CA GLN A 96 17.73 -0.88 2.07
C GLN A 96 16.96 0.39 2.49
N PRO A 97 16.01 0.94 1.73
CA PRO A 97 15.26 2.12 2.18
C PRO A 97 14.47 1.92 3.48
N TRP A 98 14.08 0.67 3.78
CA TRP A 98 13.31 0.29 4.99
C TRP A 98 14.18 -0.43 6.04
N ASP A 99 15.52 -0.40 5.96
CA ASP A 99 16.41 -1.16 6.85
C ASP A 99 16.11 -2.68 6.85
N LEU A 100 15.70 -3.21 5.70
CA LEU A 100 15.37 -4.62 5.46
C LEU A 100 16.40 -5.35 4.58
N ASP A 101 17.62 -4.80 4.42
CA ASP A 101 18.75 -5.43 3.73
C ASP A 101 19.64 -6.26 4.68
N ARG A 102 19.00 -7.03 5.55
CA ARG A 102 19.66 -7.73 6.64
C ARG A 102 20.30 -9.05 6.21
N LEU A 103 21.40 -9.44 6.88
CA LEU A 103 22.05 -10.73 6.63
C LEU A 103 21.17 -11.92 7.01
N TYR A 104 20.37 -11.79 8.08
CA TYR A 104 19.44 -12.81 8.58
C TYR A 104 18.05 -12.18 8.71
N GLY A 105 17.17 -12.56 7.83
CA GLY A 105 15.88 -11.89 7.65
C GLY A 105 15.90 -10.95 6.44
N GLY A 106 15.33 -9.76 6.59
CA GLY A 106 15.23 -8.77 5.51
C GLY A 106 14.03 -9.00 4.59
N VAL A 107 13.98 -8.24 3.50
CA VAL A 107 12.94 -8.39 2.50
C VAL A 107 13.31 -9.43 1.45
N HIS A 108 12.34 -10.27 1.09
CA HIS A 108 12.45 -11.28 0.04
C HIS A 108 11.28 -11.15 -0.92
N VAL A 109 11.57 -10.93 -2.20
CA VAL A 109 10.54 -10.97 -3.24
C VAL A 109 10.30 -12.41 -3.65
N LEU A 110 9.05 -12.86 -3.54
CA LEU A 110 8.61 -14.23 -3.74
C LEU A 110 7.63 -14.28 -4.93
N PRO A 111 8.12 -14.41 -6.17
CA PRO A 111 7.25 -14.63 -7.32
C PRO A 111 6.82 -16.10 -7.38
N PRO A 112 5.70 -16.43 -8.08
CA PRO A 112 5.38 -17.80 -8.39
C PRO A 112 6.52 -18.43 -9.20
N TYR A 113 6.80 -19.72 -8.96
CA TYR A 113 7.93 -20.40 -9.60
C TYR A 113 7.54 -21.78 -10.13
N GLN A 114 8.30 -22.23 -11.13
CA GLN A 114 8.12 -23.55 -11.70
C GLN A 114 8.69 -24.63 -10.79
N LYS A 115 7.85 -25.59 -10.42
CA LYS A 115 8.23 -26.85 -9.74
C LYS A 115 8.53 -27.94 -10.78
N ALA A 116 9.18 -29.04 -10.38
CA ALA A 116 9.38 -30.20 -11.25
C ALA A 116 8.07 -30.81 -11.75
N SER A 117 6.98 -30.61 -11.01
CA SER A 117 5.61 -31.09 -11.33
C SER A 117 4.81 -30.12 -12.24
N GLY A 118 5.33 -28.95 -12.56
CA GLY A 118 4.66 -27.91 -13.36
C GLY A 118 4.88 -26.51 -12.80
N SER A 119 4.39 -25.48 -13.50
CA SER A 119 4.38 -24.09 -13.05
C SER A 119 2.94 -23.66 -12.79
N ASP A 120 2.66 -23.17 -11.61
CA ASP A 120 1.36 -22.61 -11.27
C ASP A 120 1.50 -21.17 -10.80
N TRP A 121 0.74 -20.28 -11.43
CA TRP A 121 0.49 -18.95 -10.88
C TRP A 121 -0.18 -19.07 -9.51
N TYR A 122 -0.08 -18.04 -8.67
CA TYR A 122 -0.88 -18.01 -7.45
C TYR A 122 -2.36 -18.00 -7.81
N LYS A 123 -3.07 -19.04 -7.39
CA LYS A 123 -4.51 -19.24 -7.70
C LYS A 123 -5.39 -18.29 -6.89
N GLY A 124 -4.93 -17.93 -5.68
CA GLY A 124 -5.61 -17.06 -4.75
C GLY A 124 -4.66 -16.62 -3.64
N THR A 125 -5.18 -15.85 -2.68
CA THR A 125 -4.38 -15.26 -1.59
C THR A 125 -3.82 -16.33 -0.65
N ALA A 126 -4.58 -17.39 -0.34
CA ALA A 126 -4.15 -18.52 0.48
C ALA A 126 -3.12 -19.39 -0.25
N ASN A 127 -3.32 -19.66 -1.56
CA ASN A 127 -2.36 -20.41 -2.36
C ASN A 127 -1.00 -19.69 -2.47
N ALA A 128 -1.00 -18.36 -2.51
CA ALA A 128 0.25 -17.60 -2.52
C ALA A 128 1.10 -17.87 -1.25
N ILE A 129 0.47 -17.95 -0.09
CA ILE A 129 1.15 -18.31 1.16
C ILE A 129 1.56 -19.78 1.15
N TYR A 130 0.64 -20.69 0.72
CA TYR A 130 0.92 -22.13 0.61
C TYR A 130 2.17 -22.44 -0.21
N GLN A 131 2.31 -21.82 -1.38
CA GLN A 131 3.48 -22.04 -2.23
C GLN A 131 4.80 -21.61 -1.58
N ASN A 132 4.74 -20.75 -0.56
CA ASN A 132 5.90 -20.18 0.15
C ASN A 132 6.05 -20.70 1.59
N ILE A 133 5.43 -21.83 1.95
CA ILE A 133 5.58 -22.48 3.27
C ILE A 133 7.06 -22.69 3.60
N ALA A 134 7.87 -23.17 2.65
CA ALA A 134 9.30 -23.42 2.86
C ALA A 134 10.10 -22.14 3.20
N PHE A 135 9.67 -20.97 2.70
CA PHE A 135 10.27 -19.69 3.09
C PHE A 135 9.96 -19.38 4.56
N ILE A 136 8.73 -19.57 4.99
CA ILE A 136 8.30 -19.29 6.37
C ILE A 136 9.00 -20.26 7.34
N GLU A 137 9.01 -21.55 7.01
CA GLU A 137 9.65 -22.61 7.83
C GLU A 137 11.15 -22.40 8.03
N ARG A 138 11.82 -21.72 7.11
CA ARG A 138 13.26 -21.38 7.27
C ARG A 138 13.53 -20.55 8.54
N TYR A 139 12.52 -19.78 8.99
CA TYR A 139 12.64 -18.90 10.15
C TYR A 139 11.97 -19.46 11.39
N ASP A 140 11.33 -20.63 11.31
CA ASP A 140 10.64 -21.34 12.40
C ASP A 140 9.84 -20.39 13.32
N PRO A 141 8.91 -19.59 12.76
CA PRO A 141 8.19 -18.58 13.51
C PRO A 141 7.08 -19.20 14.36
N GLU A 142 6.76 -18.57 15.50
CA GLU A 142 5.56 -18.89 16.25
C GLU A 142 4.30 -18.31 15.58
N TYR A 143 4.43 -17.08 15.04
CA TYR A 143 3.35 -16.36 14.40
C TYR A 143 3.71 -15.91 12.99
N VAL A 144 2.68 -15.78 12.15
CA VAL A 144 2.79 -15.17 10.81
C VAL A 144 1.75 -14.06 10.69
N ILE A 145 2.21 -12.88 10.27
CA ILE A 145 1.31 -11.79 9.90
C ILE A 145 1.16 -11.75 8.38
N ILE A 146 -0.08 -11.78 7.92
CA ILE A 146 -0.44 -11.60 6.52
C ILE A 146 -0.87 -10.15 6.32
N LEU A 147 -0.26 -9.48 5.36
CA LEU A 147 -0.47 -8.07 5.08
C LEU A 147 -0.99 -7.87 3.66
N SER A 148 -1.89 -6.91 3.47
CA SER A 148 -2.26 -6.43 2.15
C SER A 148 -1.34 -5.29 1.72
N GLY A 149 -0.83 -5.35 0.49
CA GLY A 149 0.09 -4.35 -0.09
C GLY A 149 -0.63 -3.22 -0.84
N ASP A 150 -1.94 -3.04 -0.65
CA ASP A 150 -2.77 -2.21 -1.50
C ASP A 150 -3.61 -1.14 -0.77
N GLN A 151 -3.25 -0.85 0.47
CA GLN A 151 -3.96 0.09 1.34
C GLN A 151 -2.99 1.04 2.06
N ILE A 152 -3.52 2.17 2.52
CA ILE A 152 -2.77 3.18 3.27
C ILE A 152 -3.20 3.13 4.73
N CYS A 153 -2.27 2.81 5.62
CA CYS A 153 -2.46 2.90 7.08
C CYS A 153 -1.11 3.06 7.80
N LYS A 154 -1.16 3.63 9.00
CA LYS A 154 -0.04 3.66 9.95
C LYS A 154 -0.45 2.81 11.16
N GLN A 155 0.07 1.58 11.24
CA GLN A 155 -0.33 0.61 12.26
C GLN A 155 0.88 -0.03 12.92
N ASP A 156 0.86 -0.07 14.25
CA ASP A 156 1.80 -0.85 15.06
C ASP A 156 1.36 -2.32 15.11
N TYR A 157 2.11 -3.18 14.43
CA TYR A 157 1.84 -4.61 14.44
C TYR A 157 2.30 -5.29 15.74
N SER A 158 3.14 -4.63 16.56
CA SER A 158 3.54 -5.16 17.86
C SER A 158 2.37 -5.14 18.86
N ASP A 159 1.55 -4.09 18.84
CA ASP A 159 0.32 -4.00 19.63
C ASP A 159 -0.70 -5.05 19.16
N PHE A 160 -0.81 -5.26 17.87
CA PHE A 160 -1.68 -6.29 17.31
C PHE A 160 -1.23 -7.70 17.72
N LEU A 161 0.07 -8.00 17.68
CA LEU A 161 0.62 -9.27 18.16
C LEU A 161 0.39 -9.46 19.67
N LYS A 162 0.56 -8.40 20.45
CA LYS A 162 0.28 -8.42 21.89
C LYS A 162 -1.18 -8.80 22.17
N PHE A 163 -2.13 -8.14 21.49
CA PHE A 163 -3.56 -8.49 21.58
C PHE A 163 -3.80 -9.97 21.23
N HIS A 164 -3.23 -10.46 20.14
CA HIS A 164 -3.34 -11.85 19.71
C HIS A 164 -2.91 -12.83 20.82
N LYS A 165 -1.80 -12.54 21.49
CA LYS A 165 -1.29 -13.33 22.61
C LYS A 165 -2.18 -13.23 23.85
N GLU A 166 -2.64 -12.03 24.22
CA GLU A 166 -3.50 -11.79 25.39
C GLU A 166 -4.81 -12.54 25.28
N LYS A 167 -5.42 -12.57 24.07
CA LYS A 167 -6.64 -13.34 23.79
C LYS A 167 -6.38 -14.85 23.64
N ASN A 168 -5.12 -15.30 23.68
CA ASN A 168 -4.73 -16.68 23.36
C ASN A 168 -5.38 -17.15 22.04
N ALA A 169 -5.35 -16.26 21.05
CA ALA A 169 -5.96 -16.45 19.75
C ALA A 169 -5.20 -17.47 18.90
N GLU A 170 -5.87 -18.10 17.96
CA GLU A 170 -5.28 -18.90 16.88
C GLU A 170 -5.31 -18.12 15.56
N PHE A 171 -6.24 -17.17 15.49
CA PHE A 171 -6.39 -16.21 14.41
C PHE A 171 -6.85 -14.87 14.96
N SER A 172 -6.26 -13.79 14.50
CA SER A 172 -6.75 -12.43 14.75
C SER A 172 -6.76 -11.63 13.46
N VAL A 173 -7.76 -10.78 13.31
CA VAL A 173 -7.89 -9.88 12.16
C VAL A 173 -8.01 -8.45 12.63
N ALA A 174 -7.27 -7.54 12.00
CA ALA A 174 -7.46 -6.11 12.21
C ALA A 174 -8.75 -5.68 11.50
N VAL A 175 -9.62 -4.97 12.24
CA VAL A 175 -10.90 -4.49 11.76
C VAL A 175 -11.07 -3.00 12.02
N MET A 176 -11.88 -2.36 11.20
CA MET A 176 -12.30 -0.98 11.36
C MET A 176 -13.79 -0.84 11.09
N GLU A 177 -14.47 0.04 11.84
CA GLU A 177 -15.83 0.41 11.53
C GLU A 177 -15.87 1.30 10.28
N VAL A 178 -16.66 0.91 9.29
CA VAL A 178 -16.88 1.69 8.07
C VAL A 178 -18.33 2.20 8.02
N PRO A 179 -18.63 3.25 7.22
CA PRO A 179 -20.00 3.63 6.95
C PRO A 179 -20.82 2.45 6.43
N TRP A 180 -22.08 2.32 6.87
CA TRP A 180 -22.93 1.19 6.48
C TRP A 180 -23.14 1.07 4.96
N GLU A 181 -23.15 2.20 4.26
CA GLU A 181 -23.25 2.27 2.78
C GLU A 181 -22.06 1.60 2.09
N ASP A 182 -20.87 1.62 2.70
CA ASP A 182 -19.65 1.02 2.17
C ASP A 182 -19.42 -0.43 2.63
N ALA A 183 -20.14 -0.88 3.66
CA ALA A 183 -19.92 -2.17 4.31
C ALA A 183 -19.95 -3.34 3.31
N SER A 184 -20.84 -3.31 2.31
CA SER A 184 -20.97 -4.37 1.29
C SER A 184 -19.73 -4.54 0.40
N ARG A 185 -18.76 -3.64 0.46
CA ARG A 185 -17.51 -3.70 -0.34
C ARG A 185 -16.43 -4.57 0.31
N PHE A 186 -16.58 -4.89 1.59
CA PHE A 186 -15.56 -5.52 2.42
C PHE A 186 -16.00 -6.89 2.95
N GLY A 187 -15.03 -7.70 3.35
CA GLY A 187 -15.26 -8.82 4.25
C GLY A 187 -15.59 -8.28 5.65
N LEU A 188 -16.72 -8.69 6.21
CA LEU A 188 -17.24 -8.16 7.46
C LEU A 188 -17.16 -9.19 8.58
N MET A 189 -16.70 -8.75 9.74
CA MET A 189 -16.68 -9.57 10.96
C MET A 189 -17.88 -9.23 11.84
N VAL A 190 -18.51 -10.27 12.40
CA VAL A 190 -19.45 -10.13 13.51
C VAL A 190 -18.74 -10.67 14.76
N ALA A 191 -18.53 -9.82 15.75
CA ALA A 191 -17.87 -10.16 17.00
C ALA A 191 -18.83 -10.00 18.20
N ASP A 192 -18.57 -10.73 19.28
CA ASP A 192 -19.24 -10.55 20.55
C ASP A 192 -18.55 -9.46 21.42
N ASP A 193 -19.06 -9.26 22.65
CA ASP A 193 -18.56 -8.22 23.58
C ASP A 193 -17.11 -8.47 24.04
N ASP A 194 -16.52 -9.66 23.80
CA ASP A 194 -15.12 -10.00 24.09
C ASP A 194 -14.25 -10.00 22.82
N ASP A 195 -14.71 -9.38 21.74
CA ASP A 195 -14.07 -9.31 20.43
C ASP A 195 -13.94 -10.68 19.71
N LYS A 196 -14.58 -11.73 20.23
CA LYS A 196 -14.56 -13.05 19.60
C LYS A 196 -15.44 -13.07 18.37
N ILE A 197 -14.86 -13.48 17.24
CA ILE A 197 -15.56 -13.55 15.96
C ILE A 197 -16.56 -14.72 15.98
N THR A 198 -17.81 -14.41 15.71
CA THR A 198 -18.94 -15.35 15.69
C THR A 198 -19.45 -15.64 14.28
N GLU A 199 -19.29 -14.67 13.34
CA GLU A 199 -19.68 -14.80 11.94
C GLU A 199 -18.73 -14.00 11.05
N PHE A 200 -18.54 -14.46 9.82
CA PHE A 200 -17.84 -13.75 8.76
C PHE A 200 -18.71 -13.70 7.50
N GLN A 201 -18.74 -12.56 6.83
CA GLN A 201 -19.50 -12.33 5.59
C GLN A 201 -18.59 -11.70 4.54
N GLU A 202 -18.30 -12.43 3.44
CA GLU A 202 -17.51 -11.87 2.32
C GLU A 202 -18.41 -11.05 1.41
N LYS A 203 -18.21 -9.74 1.39
CA LYS A 203 -18.91 -8.74 0.54
C LYS A 203 -20.43 -8.98 0.45
N PRO A 204 -21.14 -9.00 1.57
CA PRO A 204 -22.55 -9.36 1.59
C PRO A 204 -23.41 -8.25 0.98
N LYS A 205 -24.50 -8.66 0.28
CA LYS A 205 -25.50 -7.70 -0.22
C LYS A 205 -26.29 -7.04 0.92
N ASN A 206 -26.46 -7.76 2.03
CA ASN A 206 -27.16 -7.27 3.21
C ASN A 206 -26.23 -7.46 4.43
N PRO A 207 -25.41 -6.47 4.77
CA PRO A 207 -24.44 -6.58 5.85
C PRO A 207 -25.13 -6.66 7.22
N LYS A 208 -24.64 -7.57 8.08
CA LYS A 208 -25.06 -7.68 9.50
C LYS A 208 -24.17 -6.87 10.44
N SER A 209 -23.01 -6.45 9.97
CA SER A 209 -22.03 -5.67 10.70
C SER A 209 -21.40 -4.64 9.75
N ASN A 210 -20.81 -3.60 10.31
CA ASN A 210 -19.96 -2.65 9.60
C ASN A 210 -18.47 -2.74 10.02
N LEU A 211 -18.10 -3.82 10.73
CA LEU A 211 -16.73 -4.13 11.09
C LEU A 211 -16.01 -4.74 9.88
N ALA A 212 -15.36 -3.89 9.10
CA ALA A 212 -14.62 -4.28 7.91
C ALA A 212 -13.26 -4.89 8.24
N SER A 213 -12.96 -6.03 7.64
CA SER A 213 -11.62 -6.59 7.66
C SER A 213 -10.65 -5.71 6.88
N MET A 214 -9.55 -5.35 7.50
CA MET A 214 -8.47 -4.61 6.83
C MET A 214 -7.60 -5.53 5.94
N GLY A 215 -7.85 -6.84 5.89
CA GLY A 215 -6.96 -7.76 5.19
C GLY A 215 -5.59 -7.93 5.86
N ILE A 216 -5.53 -7.66 7.15
CA ILE A 216 -4.33 -7.80 7.99
C ILE A 216 -4.65 -8.85 9.05
N TYR A 217 -3.92 -9.97 9.01
CA TYR A 217 -4.20 -11.14 9.84
C TYR A 217 -2.97 -11.59 10.61
N ILE A 218 -3.13 -12.03 11.87
CA ILE A 218 -2.11 -12.79 12.61
C ILE A 218 -2.62 -14.20 12.84
N PHE A 219 -1.77 -15.18 12.57
CA PHE A 219 -2.02 -16.59 12.79
C PHE A 219 -0.91 -17.22 13.63
N ASN A 220 -1.27 -18.21 14.44
CA ASN A 220 -0.29 -19.21 14.86
C ASN A 220 0.16 -19.99 13.63
N TRP A 221 1.46 -20.14 13.43
CA TRP A 221 1.99 -20.72 12.20
C TRP A 221 1.57 -22.17 11.97
N ASP A 222 1.57 -22.99 13.01
CA ASP A 222 1.16 -24.39 12.94
C ASP A 222 -0.31 -24.53 12.48
N ILE A 223 -1.19 -23.66 12.95
CA ILE A 223 -2.59 -23.60 12.56
C ILE A 223 -2.72 -23.18 11.09
N LEU A 224 -2.13 -22.05 10.71
CA LEU A 224 -2.20 -21.56 9.33
C LEU A 224 -1.68 -22.61 8.35
N LYS A 225 -0.51 -23.20 8.62
CA LYS A 225 0.10 -24.21 7.76
C LYS A 225 -0.84 -25.40 7.53
N LYS A 226 -1.51 -25.88 8.58
CA LYS A 226 -2.46 -26.98 8.48
C LYS A 226 -3.59 -26.63 7.51
N TYR A 227 -4.24 -25.47 7.69
CA TYR A 227 -5.36 -25.06 6.84
C TYR A 227 -4.94 -24.78 5.41
N LEU A 228 -3.75 -24.23 5.16
CA LEU A 228 -3.22 -24.03 3.81
C LEU A 228 -3.00 -25.36 3.06
N ILE A 229 -2.52 -26.39 3.75
CA ILE A 229 -2.32 -27.72 3.16
C ILE A 229 -3.67 -28.40 2.87
N GLU A 230 -4.64 -28.28 3.79
CA GLU A 230 -5.99 -28.82 3.60
C GLU A 230 -6.70 -28.13 2.43
N ASP A 231 -6.60 -26.80 2.34
CA ASP A 231 -7.19 -25.96 1.29
C ASP A 231 -6.64 -26.27 -0.10
N GLU A 232 -5.32 -26.43 -0.24
CA GLU A 232 -4.70 -26.78 -1.53
C GLU A 232 -5.11 -28.18 -2.02
N ASN A 233 -5.46 -29.10 -1.11
CA ASN A 233 -5.92 -30.44 -1.45
C ASN A 233 -7.44 -30.51 -1.72
N ASP A 234 -8.18 -29.43 -1.48
CA ASP A 234 -9.60 -29.34 -1.77
C ASP A 234 -9.81 -28.85 -3.22
N PRO A 235 -10.32 -29.70 -4.13
CA PRO A 235 -10.53 -29.33 -5.53
C PRO A 235 -11.60 -28.25 -5.74
N ASP A 236 -12.48 -28.04 -4.75
CA ASP A 236 -13.56 -27.06 -4.80
C ASP A 236 -13.15 -25.72 -4.15
N SER A 237 -11.93 -25.61 -3.63
CA SER A 237 -11.43 -24.39 -3.02
C SER A 237 -11.10 -23.32 -4.06
N GLU A 238 -11.42 -22.05 -3.74
CA GLU A 238 -10.97 -20.86 -4.46
C GLU A 238 -9.56 -20.43 -4.04
N ASN A 239 -8.95 -21.12 -3.07
CA ASN A 239 -7.63 -20.83 -2.50
C ASN A 239 -7.50 -19.39 -1.93
N ASP A 240 -8.55 -18.91 -1.29
CA ASP A 240 -8.67 -17.55 -0.78
C ASP A 240 -8.89 -17.50 0.74
N PHE A 241 -8.35 -16.47 1.41
CA PHE A 241 -8.53 -16.33 2.85
C PHE A 241 -10.00 -16.09 3.22
N GLY A 242 -10.69 -15.19 2.51
CA GLY A 242 -12.09 -14.83 2.78
C GLY A 242 -13.06 -15.95 2.45
N ASN A 243 -12.88 -16.60 1.29
CA ASN A 243 -13.82 -17.61 0.81
C ASN A 243 -13.59 -18.99 1.42
N ASN A 244 -12.36 -19.30 1.86
CA ASN A 244 -12.02 -20.66 2.30
C ASN A 244 -11.41 -20.70 3.71
N ILE A 245 -10.28 -20.06 3.96
CA ILE A 245 -9.53 -20.24 5.22
C ILE A 245 -10.33 -19.75 6.43
N ILE A 246 -10.84 -18.52 6.39
CA ILE A 246 -11.60 -17.91 7.51
C ILE A 246 -12.89 -18.68 7.80
N PRO A 247 -13.74 -19.03 6.79
CA PRO A 247 -14.92 -19.86 7.03
C PRO A 247 -14.60 -21.23 7.61
N ASN A 248 -13.51 -21.87 7.16
CA ASN A 248 -13.10 -23.17 7.69
C ASN A 248 -12.66 -23.11 9.15
N LEU A 249 -11.89 -22.09 9.53
CA LEU A 249 -11.50 -21.83 10.93
C LEU A 249 -12.73 -21.61 11.82
N LEU A 250 -13.70 -20.85 11.34
CA LEU A 250 -14.95 -20.56 12.05
C LEU A 250 -15.79 -21.84 12.25
N ARG A 251 -15.96 -22.63 11.20
CA ARG A 251 -16.67 -23.91 11.23
C ARG A 251 -16.05 -24.88 12.25
N ASP A 252 -14.72 -24.89 12.34
CA ASP A 252 -13.98 -25.78 13.24
C ASP A 252 -13.88 -25.22 14.67
N GLY A 253 -14.53 -24.09 14.96
CA GLY A 253 -14.63 -23.49 16.30
C GLY A 253 -13.30 -22.95 16.84
N ARG A 254 -12.38 -22.49 15.97
CA ARG A 254 -11.10 -21.93 16.36
C ARG A 254 -11.26 -20.63 17.16
N ARG A 255 -10.26 -20.30 17.97
CA ARG A 255 -10.22 -19.05 18.74
C ARG A 255 -9.85 -17.89 17.82
N MET A 256 -10.87 -17.18 17.35
CA MET A 256 -10.77 -16.10 16.38
C MET A 256 -11.21 -14.78 17.01
N TYR A 257 -10.41 -13.73 16.87
CA TYR A 257 -10.68 -12.43 17.50
C TYR A 257 -10.48 -11.26 16.54
N ALA A 258 -11.29 -10.21 16.71
CA ALA A 258 -11.25 -8.97 15.98
C ALA A 258 -10.44 -7.92 16.77
N TYR A 259 -9.36 -7.44 16.20
CA TYR A 259 -8.56 -6.33 16.75
C TYR A 259 -9.07 -5.01 16.19
N HIS A 260 -9.68 -4.18 17.02
CA HIS A 260 -10.18 -2.87 16.61
C HIS A 260 -9.02 -1.89 16.39
N PHE A 261 -8.76 -1.58 15.14
CA PHE A 261 -7.77 -0.60 14.76
C PHE A 261 -8.34 0.82 14.89
N ASN A 262 -7.64 1.68 15.65
CA ASN A 262 -7.95 3.09 15.79
C ASN A 262 -6.88 3.92 15.09
N GLY A 263 -7.15 4.38 13.89
CA GLY A 263 -6.22 5.18 13.10
C GLY A 263 -6.73 5.38 11.68
N TYR A 264 -5.92 6.04 10.87
CA TYR A 264 -6.25 6.21 9.46
C TYR A 264 -6.06 4.90 8.69
N TRP A 265 -7.10 4.52 7.95
CA TRP A 265 -7.08 3.41 7.01
C TRP A 265 -7.89 3.74 5.77
N LYS A 266 -7.33 3.54 4.58
CA LYS A 266 -8.01 3.79 3.31
C LYS A 266 -7.63 2.71 2.29
N ASP A 267 -8.64 2.05 1.70
CA ASP A 267 -8.47 1.25 0.48
C ASP A 267 -8.44 2.19 -0.73
N VAL A 268 -7.25 2.40 -1.28
CA VAL A 268 -7.03 3.26 -2.46
C VAL A 268 -7.21 2.46 -3.76
N GLY A 269 -8.23 1.62 -3.82
CA GLY A 269 -8.49 0.71 -4.93
C GLY A 269 -9.26 1.31 -6.12
N THR A 270 -9.71 2.56 -6.04
CA THR A 270 -10.39 3.27 -7.12
C THR A 270 -9.77 4.64 -7.34
N ILE A 271 -9.96 5.23 -8.51
CA ILE A 271 -9.43 6.57 -8.85
C ILE A 271 -9.92 7.63 -7.86
N PRO A 272 -11.23 7.74 -7.56
CA PRO A 272 -11.68 8.72 -6.56
C PRO A 272 -11.06 8.49 -5.18
N ALA A 273 -11.01 7.25 -4.69
CA ALA A 273 -10.42 6.95 -3.38
C ALA A 273 -8.92 7.26 -3.33
N LEU A 274 -8.18 7.03 -4.43
CA LEU A 274 -6.76 7.38 -4.51
C LEU A 274 -6.55 8.90 -4.54
N TRP A 275 -7.38 9.63 -5.29
CA TRP A 275 -7.32 11.09 -5.33
C TRP A 275 -7.65 11.67 -3.95
N GLU A 276 -8.77 11.27 -3.36
CA GLU A 276 -9.22 11.71 -2.04
C GLU A 276 -8.16 11.44 -0.96
N ALA A 277 -7.61 10.21 -0.90
CA ALA A 277 -6.56 9.87 0.06
C ALA A 277 -5.29 10.74 -0.11
N ASN A 278 -4.96 11.15 -1.33
CA ASN A 278 -3.87 12.11 -1.55
C ASN A 278 -4.24 13.51 -1.06
N MET A 279 -5.47 13.98 -1.31
CA MET A 279 -5.91 15.30 -0.80
C MET A 279 -5.97 15.32 0.74
N GLU A 280 -6.39 14.23 1.37
CA GLU A 280 -6.40 14.08 2.84
C GLU A 280 -5.00 14.26 3.48
N VAL A 281 -3.92 13.96 2.75
CA VAL A 281 -2.54 14.19 3.22
C VAL A 281 -2.23 15.69 3.39
N LEU A 282 -2.93 16.57 2.69
CA LEU A 282 -2.76 18.03 2.81
C LEU A 282 -3.40 18.61 4.08
N ASP A 283 -4.34 17.88 4.70
CA ASP A 283 -4.98 18.27 5.96
C ASP A 283 -4.73 17.25 7.08
N PRO A 284 -3.49 17.15 7.60
CA PRO A 284 -3.13 16.17 8.61
C PRO A 284 -3.83 16.36 9.97
N GLU A 285 -4.39 17.54 10.24
CA GLU A 285 -5.06 17.84 11.50
C GLU A 285 -6.47 17.21 11.57
N HIS A 286 -7.16 17.10 10.44
CA HIS A 286 -8.54 16.60 10.40
C HIS A 286 -8.64 15.21 9.75
N SER A 287 -7.77 14.87 8.81
CA SER A 287 -7.82 13.60 8.09
C SER A 287 -7.38 12.38 8.91
N GLY A 288 -6.55 12.61 9.92
CA GLY A 288 -5.95 11.53 10.72
C GLY A 288 -4.72 10.88 10.10
N ILE A 289 -4.29 11.27 8.89
CA ILE A 289 -3.03 10.85 8.29
C ILE A 289 -2.00 11.98 8.35
N ASN A 290 -0.91 11.77 9.10
CA ASN A 290 0.21 12.70 9.18
C ASN A 290 1.48 12.03 8.66
N LEU A 291 1.96 12.45 7.48
CA LEU A 291 3.21 11.95 6.88
C LEU A 291 4.46 12.66 7.44
N PHE A 292 4.28 13.75 8.21
CA PHE A 292 5.36 14.48 8.88
C PHE A 292 5.63 13.98 10.30
N ASP A 293 4.94 12.93 10.75
CA ASP A 293 5.12 12.34 12.08
C ASP A 293 6.50 11.68 12.21
N GLU A 294 7.35 12.26 13.06
CA GLU A 294 8.70 11.76 13.30
C GLU A 294 8.74 10.49 14.15
N ASN A 295 7.67 10.21 14.92
CA ASN A 295 7.61 9.03 15.80
C ASN A 295 7.19 7.77 15.02
N TRP A 296 6.43 7.93 13.93
CA TRP A 296 6.03 6.83 13.06
C TRP A 296 6.32 7.18 11.60
N LYS A 297 7.58 7.07 11.23
CA LYS A 297 8.08 7.45 9.92
C LYS A 297 7.66 6.46 8.85
N ILE A 298 7.21 6.97 7.71
CA ILE A 298 7.08 6.17 6.49
C ILE A 298 8.40 6.32 5.71
N TYR A 299 9.09 5.22 5.50
CA TYR A 299 10.33 5.14 4.74
C TYR A 299 10.02 4.94 3.26
N SER A 300 10.89 5.42 2.40
CA SER A 300 10.72 5.33 0.96
C SER A 300 12.07 5.36 0.26
N ARG A 301 12.12 4.86 -0.96
CA ARG A 301 13.29 4.96 -1.82
C ARG A 301 13.54 6.42 -2.18
N ASN A 302 14.79 6.86 -2.10
CA ASN A 302 15.18 8.20 -2.55
C ASN A 302 15.08 8.27 -4.07
N SER A 303 14.36 9.27 -4.59
CA SER A 303 14.21 9.51 -6.02
C SER A 303 15.50 10.00 -6.71
N GLY A 304 16.47 10.49 -5.95
CA GLY A 304 17.72 11.05 -6.48
C GLY A 304 17.58 12.46 -7.06
N HIS A 305 16.42 13.08 -6.95
CA HIS A 305 16.21 14.47 -7.37
C HIS A 305 16.96 15.46 -6.46
N THR A 306 17.25 16.64 -7.02
CA THR A 306 17.79 17.77 -6.26
C THR A 306 16.68 18.48 -5.48
N GLY A 307 16.99 19.50 -4.70
CA GLY A 307 15.97 20.33 -4.04
C GLY A 307 15.01 20.98 -5.06
N HIS A 308 13.79 21.26 -4.64
CA HIS A 308 12.80 21.96 -5.46
C HIS A 308 13.15 23.45 -5.64
N PHE A 309 12.67 24.05 -6.73
CA PHE A 309 12.85 25.47 -7.05
C PHE A 309 11.49 26.15 -7.25
N ILE A 310 11.22 27.20 -6.48
CA ILE A 310 10.05 28.06 -6.62
C ILE A 310 10.47 29.38 -7.25
N GLY A 311 9.96 29.65 -8.47
CA GLY A 311 10.28 30.88 -9.22
C GLY A 311 9.58 32.12 -8.68
N ASN A 312 10.05 33.32 -9.07
CA ASN A 312 9.48 34.59 -8.60
C ASN A 312 8.03 34.85 -9.06
N SER A 313 7.58 34.19 -10.15
CA SER A 313 6.24 34.29 -10.67
C SER A 313 5.30 33.21 -10.10
N ALA A 314 5.81 32.31 -9.27
CA ALA A 314 5.03 31.22 -8.73
C ALA A 314 4.10 31.69 -7.60
N GLU A 315 2.89 31.13 -7.58
CA GLU A 315 1.95 31.21 -6.47
C GLU A 315 1.68 29.78 -5.96
N VAL A 316 2.10 29.45 -4.72
CA VAL A 316 1.93 28.12 -4.13
C VAL A 316 1.14 28.27 -2.84
N THR A 317 0.01 27.58 -2.74
CA THR A 317 -0.89 27.62 -1.57
C THR A 317 -1.39 26.23 -1.26
N ASP A 318 -1.36 25.85 0.01
CA ASP A 318 -1.94 24.60 0.53
C ASP A 318 -1.56 23.35 -0.31
N SER A 319 -0.27 23.17 -0.57
CA SER A 319 0.21 22.17 -1.54
C SER A 319 1.50 21.51 -1.07
N MET A 320 1.67 20.24 -1.42
CA MET A 320 2.89 19.48 -1.18
C MET A 320 3.77 19.50 -2.43
N ILE A 321 4.97 20.06 -2.31
CA ILE A 321 5.97 20.14 -3.40
C ILE A 321 7.18 19.31 -3.00
N THR A 322 7.54 18.32 -3.80
CA THR A 322 8.64 17.42 -3.46
C THR A 322 9.94 17.74 -4.22
N ASP A 323 10.99 16.96 -3.97
CA ASP A 323 12.32 17.20 -4.52
C ASP A 323 12.32 17.24 -6.06
N GLY A 324 13.17 18.07 -6.64
CA GLY A 324 13.34 18.21 -8.09
C GLY A 324 12.26 19.03 -8.79
N CYS A 325 11.20 19.43 -8.10
CA CYS A 325 10.16 20.27 -8.72
C CYS A 325 10.67 21.64 -9.13
N VAL A 326 10.21 22.12 -10.29
CA VAL A 326 10.45 23.49 -10.77
C VAL A 326 9.11 24.18 -10.97
N VAL A 327 8.72 25.06 -10.05
CA VAL A 327 7.42 25.73 -10.08
C VAL A 327 7.59 27.21 -10.44
N LYS A 328 7.00 27.64 -11.56
CA LYS A 328 6.94 29.03 -12.02
C LYS A 328 5.51 29.52 -12.21
N GLY A 329 4.52 28.61 -12.22
CA GLY A 329 3.10 28.85 -12.32
C GLY A 329 2.40 28.86 -10.97
N THR A 330 1.08 28.66 -10.99
CA THR A 330 0.21 28.60 -9.82
C THR A 330 -0.06 27.16 -9.43
N VAL A 331 0.11 26.82 -8.14
CA VAL A 331 -0.20 25.50 -7.58
C VAL A 331 -1.06 25.70 -6.32
N LYS A 332 -2.27 25.15 -6.29
CA LYS A 332 -3.23 25.30 -5.20
C LYS A 332 -3.80 23.94 -4.82
N HIS A 333 -3.84 23.64 -3.54
CA HIS A 333 -4.42 22.42 -2.96
C HIS A 333 -4.05 21.17 -3.79
N SER A 334 -2.76 20.96 -4.03
CA SER A 334 -2.25 19.95 -4.97
C SER A 334 -0.99 19.26 -4.46
N ILE A 335 -0.74 18.07 -4.97
CA ILE A 335 0.48 17.31 -4.68
C ILE A 335 1.32 17.17 -5.94
N LEU A 336 2.54 17.69 -5.89
CA LEU A 336 3.54 17.51 -6.94
C LEU A 336 4.61 16.52 -6.49
N PHE A 337 4.72 15.41 -7.19
CA PHE A 337 5.78 14.42 -6.99
C PHE A 337 7.13 14.89 -7.56
N GLY A 338 8.19 14.13 -7.30
CA GLY A 338 9.54 14.51 -7.68
C GLY A 338 9.72 14.82 -9.16
N GLY A 339 10.47 15.88 -9.47
CA GLY A 339 10.81 16.26 -10.84
C GLY A 339 9.71 16.96 -11.65
N VAL A 340 8.56 17.28 -11.06
CA VAL A 340 7.46 17.97 -11.76
C VAL A 340 7.86 19.39 -12.12
N VAL A 341 7.57 19.78 -13.37
CA VAL A 341 7.80 21.16 -13.88
C VAL A 341 6.46 21.82 -14.15
N VAL A 342 6.21 22.97 -13.51
CA VAL A 342 5.05 23.83 -13.77
C VAL A 342 5.55 25.15 -14.34
N GLU A 343 5.31 25.37 -15.64
CA GLU A 343 5.79 26.57 -16.35
C GLU A 343 4.98 27.82 -16.00
N GLU A 344 5.50 28.98 -16.41
CA GLU A 344 4.90 30.29 -16.14
C GLU A 344 3.49 30.41 -16.76
N GLY A 345 2.52 30.87 -15.97
CA GLY A 345 1.12 31.00 -16.39
C GLY A 345 0.31 29.68 -16.37
N ALA A 346 0.95 28.54 -16.10
CA ALA A 346 0.21 27.31 -15.87
C ALA A 346 -0.47 27.31 -14.48
N VAL A 347 -1.61 26.63 -14.36
CA VAL A 347 -2.41 26.50 -13.14
C VAL A 347 -2.64 25.04 -12.83
N VAL A 348 -2.29 24.62 -11.62
CA VAL A 348 -2.56 23.28 -11.07
C VAL A 348 -3.40 23.47 -9.81
N GLU A 349 -4.61 22.92 -9.77
CA GLU A 349 -5.55 23.05 -8.66
C GLU A 349 -6.27 21.73 -8.38
N ASP A 350 -6.40 21.36 -7.10
CA ASP A 350 -7.05 20.11 -6.66
C ASP A 350 -6.51 18.85 -7.39
N ALA A 351 -5.20 18.81 -7.66
CA ALA A 351 -4.62 17.81 -8.54
C ALA A 351 -3.47 17.02 -7.91
N VAL A 352 -3.36 15.76 -8.31
CA VAL A 352 -2.22 14.88 -8.02
C VAL A 352 -1.38 14.77 -9.28
N VAL A 353 -0.18 15.37 -9.30
CA VAL A 353 0.73 15.33 -10.45
C VAL A 353 1.93 14.47 -10.10
N MET A 354 2.02 13.30 -10.72
CA MET A 354 3.07 12.32 -10.46
C MET A 354 4.39 12.70 -11.14
N GLY A 355 5.46 11.99 -10.76
CA GLY A 355 6.85 12.37 -11.04
C GLY A 355 7.20 12.62 -12.50
N ASP A 356 8.21 13.47 -12.73
CA ASP A 356 8.78 13.80 -14.04
C ASP A 356 7.77 14.34 -15.07
N THR A 357 6.65 14.87 -14.61
CA THR A 357 5.58 15.46 -15.43
C THR A 357 5.86 16.92 -15.72
N VAL A 358 5.59 17.36 -16.95
CA VAL A 358 5.78 18.74 -17.39
C VAL A 358 4.44 19.37 -17.73
N ILE A 359 4.07 20.44 -17.01
CA ILE A 359 2.89 21.27 -17.28
C ILE A 359 3.35 22.56 -17.97
N LYS A 360 3.09 22.66 -19.27
CA LYS A 360 3.57 23.78 -20.07
C LYS A 360 2.75 25.07 -19.84
N ARG A 361 3.29 26.18 -20.33
CA ARG A 361 2.72 27.52 -20.17
C ARG A 361 1.24 27.60 -20.51
N GLY A 362 0.46 28.25 -19.66
CA GLY A 362 -0.95 28.50 -19.84
C GLY A 362 -1.87 27.29 -19.63
N ALA A 363 -1.32 26.09 -19.46
CA ALA A 363 -2.12 24.89 -19.20
C ALA A 363 -2.87 24.98 -17.87
N LYS A 364 -4.07 24.40 -17.83
CA LYS A 364 -4.92 24.28 -16.62
C LYS A 364 -5.15 22.83 -16.30
N VAL A 365 -4.75 22.42 -15.10
CA VAL A 365 -4.83 21.04 -14.61
C VAL A 365 -5.63 21.07 -13.31
N THR A 366 -6.87 20.59 -13.35
CA THR A 366 -7.83 20.78 -12.26
C THR A 366 -8.53 19.45 -11.95
N HIS A 367 -8.69 19.13 -10.66
CA HIS A 367 -9.42 17.96 -10.15
C HIS A 367 -9.11 16.66 -10.92
N CYS A 368 -7.83 16.25 -10.91
CA CYS A 368 -7.36 15.13 -11.71
C CYS A 368 -6.16 14.42 -11.10
N ILE A 369 -5.83 13.25 -11.66
CA ILE A 369 -4.58 12.55 -11.45
C ILE A 369 -3.81 12.52 -12.76
N VAL A 370 -2.64 13.12 -12.80
CA VAL A 370 -1.71 13.07 -13.93
C VAL A 370 -0.56 12.14 -13.57
N ALA A 371 -0.43 11.01 -14.27
CA ALA A 371 0.57 9.99 -13.96
C ALA A 371 2.02 10.40 -14.31
N GLU A 372 2.97 9.53 -14.03
CA GLU A 372 4.41 9.77 -14.20
C GLU A 372 4.79 10.06 -15.67
N GLY A 373 5.66 11.02 -15.92
CA GLY A 373 6.28 11.30 -17.22
C GLY A 373 5.33 11.90 -18.27
N VAL A 374 4.21 12.47 -17.87
CA VAL A 374 3.24 13.11 -18.77
C VAL A 374 3.76 14.49 -19.19
N THR A 375 3.48 14.86 -20.46
CA THR A 375 3.67 16.23 -20.94
C THR A 375 2.31 16.84 -21.26
N VAL A 376 1.96 17.94 -20.56
CA VAL A 376 0.75 18.73 -20.83
C VAL A 376 1.12 19.95 -21.67
N GLY A 377 0.57 20.05 -22.87
CA GLY A 377 0.85 21.08 -23.85
C GLY A 377 0.44 22.48 -23.42
N CYS A 378 0.90 23.49 -24.16
CA CYS A 378 0.55 24.88 -23.90
C CYS A 378 -0.95 25.12 -24.03
N ASP A 379 -1.51 25.88 -23.07
CA ASP A 379 -2.94 26.23 -23.04
C ASP A 379 -3.92 25.04 -23.05
N ALA A 380 -3.42 23.82 -22.78
CA ALA A 380 -4.29 22.64 -22.64
C ALA A 380 -5.09 22.70 -21.33
N VAL A 381 -6.26 22.08 -21.32
CA VAL A 381 -7.16 22.03 -20.16
C VAL A 381 -7.43 20.58 -19.80
N ILE A 382 -7.20 20.20 -18.55
CA ILE A 382 -7.45 18.86 -18.02
C ILE A 382 -8.35 18.98 -16.80
N GLY A 383 -9.47 18.26 -16.85
CA GLY A 383 -10.45 18.21 -15.78
C GLY A 383 -11.19 19.53 -15.54
N GLU A 384 -12.10 19.50 -14.61
CA GLU A 384 -12.92 20.66 -14.22
C GLU A 384 -13.26 20.55 -12.74
N LYS A 385 -13.38 21.70 -12.07
CA LYS A 385 -13.80 21.73 -10.67
C LYS A 385 -15.26 21.29 -10.57
N PRO A 386 -15.61 20.28 -9.75
CA PRO A 386 -16.97 19.83 -9.63
C PRO A 386 -17.88 20.96 -9.10
N VAL A 387 -19.10 21.05 -9.64
CA VAL A 387 -20.09 22.10 -9.28
C VAL A 387 -20.72 21.79 -7.91
N GLU A 388 -20.77 20.52 -7.50
CA GLU A 388 -21.19 20.03 -6.21
C GLU A 388 -20.06 19.13 -5.66
N ASP A 389 -20.07 18.84 -4.38
CA ASP A 389 -19.06 18.00 -3.66
C ASP A 389 -19.06 16.53 -4.15
N VAL A 390 -18.92 16.34 -5.46
CA VAL A 390 -18.93 15.03 -6.13
C VAL A 390 -17.47 14.59 -6.34
N THR A 391 -16.93 13.82 -5.42
CA THR A 391 -15.56 13.26 -5.49
C THR A 391 -15.33 12.31 -6.66
N GLY A 392 -16.39 11.93 -7.40
CA GLY A 392 -16.35 10.91 -8.44
C GLY A 392 -15.84 11.35 -9.82
N ASP A 393 -15.60 12.64 -10.06
CA ASP A 393 -15.38 13.20 -11.40
C ASP A 393 -13.91 13.45 -11.73
N VAL A 394 -13.00 12.64 -11.20
CA VAL A 394 -11.55 12.79 -11.34
C VAL A 394 -11.07 12.35 -12.72
N ALA A 395 -10.56 13.30 -13.53
CA ALA A 395 -9.88 12.97 -14.78
C ALA A 395 -8.54 12.27 -14.52
N THR A 396 -8.16 11.31 -15.36
CA THR A 396 -6.94 10.52 -15.17
C THR A 396 -6.14 10.37 -16.45
N ILE A 397 -4.87 10.76 -16.42
CA ILE A 397 -3.95 10.65 -17.55
C ILE A 397 -2.95 9.51 -17.26
N ALA A 398 -2.82 8.57 -18.20
CA ALA A 398 -1.91 7.43 -18.10
C ALA A 398 -0.41 7.84 -18.15
N PRO A 399 0.50 7.00 -17.63
CA PRO A 399 1.93 7.30 -17.65
C PRO A 399 2.50 7.49 -19.06
N GLY A 400 3.33 8.53 -19.21
CA GLY A 400 4.08 8.81 -20.43
C GLY A 400 3.25 9.40 -21.58
N VAL A 401 1.98 9.74 -21.34
CA VAL A 401 1.09 10.35 -22.35
C VAL A 401 1.48 11.82 -22.63
N THR A 402 1.36 12.23 -23.89
CA THR A 402 1.48 13.62 -24.29
C THR A 402 0.09 14.19 -24.61
N ILE A 403 -0.29 15.26 -23.91
CA ILE A 403 -1.47 16.06 -24.21
C ILE A 403 -1.03 17.23 -25.08
N GLY A 404 -1.57 17.33 -26.30
CA GLY A 404 -1.21 18.37 -27.26
C GLY A 404 -1.60 19.79 -26.81
N ASP A 405 -1.01 20.79 -27.44
CA ASP A 405 -1.32 22.19 -27.15
C ASP A 405 -2.81 22.46 -27.38
N ARG A 406 -3.45 23.21 -26.47
CA ARG A 406 -4.88 23.56 -26.50
C ARG A 406 -5.86 22.37 -26.51
N ALA A 407 -5.41 21.16 -26.25
CA ALA A 407 -6.29 20.01 -26.08
C ALA A 407 -7.17 20.17 -24.82
N VAL A 408 -8.38 19.61 -24.84
CA VAL A 408 -9.33 19.67 -23.73
C VAL A 408 -9.69 18.27 -23.29
N ILE A 409 -9.42 17.95 -22.03
CA ILE A 409 -9.76 16.69 -21.38
C ILE A 409 -10.85 16.97 -20.37
N GLY A 410 -12.04 16.38 -20.58
CA GLY A 410 -13.20 16.57 -19.71
C GLY A 410 -13.07 15.89 -18.34
N PRO A 411 -13.99 16.17 -17.40
CA PRO A 411 -14.09 15.47 -16.13
C PRO A 411 -14.36 13.97 -16.35
N LYS A 412 -13.90 13.12 -15.43
CA LYS A 412 -13.97 11.63 -15.51
C LYS A 412 -13.21 10.98 -16.67
N ALA A 413 -12.66 11.75 -17.61
CA ALA A 413 -11.97 11.18 -18.76
C ALA A 413 -10.79 10.31 -18.32
N MET A 414 -10.64 9.16 -18.99
CA MET A 414 -9.53 8.24 -18.84
C MET A 414 -8.67 8.25 -20.09
N VAL A 415 -7.54 8.93 -20.06
CA VAL A 415 -6.67 9.10 -21.22
C VAL A 415 -5.55 8.07 -21.20
N TYR A 416 -5.51 7.22 -22.21
CA TYR A 416 -4.54 6.11 -22.32
C TYR A 416 -3.46 6.34 -23.36
N ASN A 417 -3.68 7.23 -24.32
CA ASN A 417 -2.79 7.50 -25.44
C ASN A 417 -2.62 9.00 -25.62
N ASP A 418 -1.64 9.39 -26.43
CA ASP A 418 -1.40 10.78 -26.79
C ASP A 418 -2.65 11.43 -27.38
N VAL A 419 -2.87 12.68 -27.02
CA VAL A 419 -3.98 13.52 -27.50
C VAL A 419 -3.41 14.62 -28.39
N GLU A 420 -3.94 14.75 -29.60
CA GLU A 420 -3.44 15.73 -30.57
C GLU A 420 -3.78 17.16 -30.16
N GLU A 421 -3.08 18.13 -30.78
CA GLU A 421 -3.31 19.55 -30.60
C GLU A 421 -4.77 19.93 -30.86
N GLY A 422 -5.40 20.66 -29.93
CA GLY A 422 -6.77 21.13 -30.01
C GLY A 422 -7.85 20.05 -30.00
N GLN A 423 -7.49 18.79 -29.74
CA GLN A 423 -8.45 17.68 -29.64
C GLN A 423 -9.22 17.75 -28.30
N GLU A 424 -10.49 17.39 -28.33
CA GLU A 424 -11.34 17.23 -27.14
C GLU A 424 -11.57 15.76 -26.87
N GLN A 425 -11.43 15.37 -25.57
CA GLN A 425 -11.70 14.03 -25.06
C GLN A 425 -12.53 14.14 -23.78
N CYS A 426 -13.73 13.56 -23.78
CA CYS A 426 -14.66 13.53 -22.65
C CYS A 426 -14.74 12.15 -22.03
#